data_695eb5a0db3d6e11b1b4662538df9c51
#
_entry.id   695eb5a0db3d6e11b1b4662538df9c51
#
_cell.length_a   1.000
_cell.length_b   1.000
_cell.length_c   1.000
_cell.angle_alpha   90.00
_cell.angle_beta   90.00
_cell.angle_gamma   90.00
#
_symmetry.space_group_name_H-M   'P 1'
#
loop_
_entity.id
_entity.type
_entity.pdbx_description
1 polymer ?
#
loop_
_entity_poly.entity_id
_entity_poly.type
_entity_poly.pdbx_seq_one_letter_code
_entity_poly.pdbx_strand_id
1 'polypeptide(L)'
;MDSDRTSSAGPSRWSSVAGRASGQRYAARFDQLAAQGTDVHGEATLCASLVPPGSRVLDAGCGTGRVAVRLAESGYHCVGVDNDRSMLDAATARSTAVAWIHADLAALDRPAGHDGPRALPAPAAIDGPFDLIVAAGNVIPLVAPGTEASVVRGLAQRLAPGGLLLAGFGLDAAHLPLPEAPFGLADYDAWCHAAGLTLQRRLATWDGAAFDEAAGRAGTAGYAVSIHARR
;
A
#
# COMPACT_ATOMS: atom_id res chain seq x y z
N MET A 1 -4.03 26.56 -28.71
CA MET A 1 -5.13 25.61 -28.46
C MET A 1 -4.50 24.41 -27.78
N ASP A 2 -4.24 24.55 -26.49
CA ASP A 2 -3.68 23.47 -25.66
C ASP A 2 -4.84 22.82 -24.92
N SER A 3 -5.07 21.54 -25.28
CA SER A 3 -6.15 20.73 -24.73
C SER A 3 -5.80 20.37 -23.29
N ASP A 4 -6.46 21.02 -22.37
CA ASP A 4 -6.51 20.67 -20.95
C ASP A 4 -7.08 19.24 -20.79
N ARG A 5 -6.19 18.24 -20.82
CA ARG A 5 -6.52 16.86 -20.46
C ARG A 5 -6.50 16.74 -18.95
N THR A 6 -7.57 17.12 -18.30
CA THR A 6 -7.86 16.70 -16.94
C THR A 6 -8.00 15.18 -16.94
N SER A 7 -6.89 14.47 -16.71
CA SER A 7 -6.86 13.02 -16.56
C SER A 7 -7.59 12.65 -15.26
N SER A 8 -8.89 12.37 -15.35
CA SER A 8 -9.54 11.58 -14.32
C SER A 8 -8.99 10.15 -14.47
N ALA A 9 -8.20 9.68 -13.51
CA ALA A 9 -7.79 8.29 -13.50
C ALA A 9 -9.03 7.39 -13.61
N GLY A 10 -8.96 6.39 -14.48
CA GLY A 10 -10.02 5.38 -14.63
C GLY A 10 -10.19 4.57 -13.33
N PRO A 11 -11.15 3.62 -13.30
CA PRO A 11 -11.34 2.77 -12.13
C PRO A 11 -10.07 1.97 -11.81
N SER A 12 -9.81 1.70 -10.52
CA SER A 12 -8.69 0.87 -10.08
C SER A 12 -8.86 -0.58 -10.59
N ARG A 13 -7.74 -1.29 -10.80
CA ARG A 13 -7.80 -2.72 -11.13
C ARG A 13 -8.46 -3.52 -10.00
N TRP A 14 -8.33 -3.05 -8.74
CA TRP A 14 -9.05 -3.63 -7.61
C TRP A 14 -10.55 -3.68 -7.85
N SER A 15 -11.17 -2.60 -8.36
CA SER A 15 -12.61 -2.56 -8.62
C SER A 15 -13.08 -3.59 -9.66
N SER A 16 -12.18 -4.06 -10.52
CA SER A 16 -12.48 -5.10 -11.52
C SER A 16 -12.42 -6.51 -10.95
N VAL A 17 -11.64 -6.75 -9.89
CA VAL A 17 -11.46 -8.07 -9.26
C VAL A 17 -12.28 -8.23 -7.98
N ALA A 18 -12.63 -7.11 -7.32
CA ALA A 18 -13.42 -7.09 -6.11
C ALA A 18 -14.93 -7.15 -6.43
N GLY A 19 -15.67 -8.07 -5.84
CA GLY A 19 -17.14 -8.07 -5.88
C GLY A 19 -17.74 -7.14 -4.83
N ARG A 20 -19.06 -6.82 -4.92
CA ARG A 20 -19.79 -5.89 -4.03
C ARG A 20 -19.69 -6.17 -2.51
N ALA A 21 -19.33 -7.38 -2.09
CA ALA A 21 -19.15 -7.75 -0.69
C ALA A 21 -17.70 -8.13 -0.39
N SER A 22 -16.74 -7.44 -1.03
CA SER A 22 -15.32 -7.77 -0.94
C SER A 22 -14.78 -7.70 0.49
N GLY A 23 -15.13 -6.65 1.26
CA GLY A 23 -14.64 -6.45 2.63
C GLY A 23 -14.98 -7.59 3.56
N GLN A 24 -16.26 -7.99 3.64
CA GLN A 24 -16.68 -9.07 4.54
C GLN A 24 -16.08 -10.43 4.15
N ARG A 25 -16.05 -10.76 2.85
CA ARG A 25 -15.46 -12.02 2.38
C ARG A 25 -13.95 -12.06 2.61
N TYR A 26 -13.28 -10.94 2.37
CA TYR A 26 -11.84 -10.80 2.61
C TYR A 26 -11.53 -10.96 4.11
N ALA A 27 -12.28 -10.28 4.98
CA ALA A 27 -12.16 -10.41 6.43
C ALA A 27 -12.34 -11.87 6.88
N ALA A 28 -13.45 -12.52 6.48
CA ALA A 28 -13.74 -13.89 6.85
C ALA A 28 -12.66 -14.87 6.40
N ARG A 29 -12.05 -14.67 5.22
CA ARG A 29 -10.93 -15.49 4.75
C ARG A 29 -9.73 -15.42 5.70
N PHE A 30 -9.32 -14.23 6.13
CA PHE A 30 -8.18 -14.09 7.04
C PHE A 30 -8.50 -14.60 8.45
N ASP A 31 -9.74 -14.40 8.92
CA ASP A 31 -10.18 -14.95 10.21
C ASP A 31 -10.15 -16.49 10.19
N GLN A 32 -10.52 -17.10 9.06
CA GLN A 32 -10.42 -18.56 8.88
C GLN A 32 -8.95 -19.04 8.85
N LEU A 33 -8.05 -18.33 8.15
CA LEU A 33 -6.62 -18.66 8.12
C LEU A 33 -6.01 -18.58 9.53
N ALA A 34 -6.33 -17.53 10.28
CA ALA A 34 -5.88 -17.36 11.66
C ALA A 34 -6.42 -18.49 12.56
N ALA A 35 -7.70 -18.87 12.42
CA ALA A 35 -8.29 -19.96 13.17
C ALA A 35 -7.66 -21.33 12.84
N GLN A 36 -7.05 -21.48 11.67
CA GLN A 36 -6.27 -22.66 11.26
C GLN A 36 -4.81 -22.62 11.71
N GLY A 37 -4.40 -21.59 12.49
CA GLY A 37 -3.04 -21.44 12.99
C GLY A 37 -2.05 -20.82 11.99
N THR A 38 -2.52 -20.31 10.84
CA THR A 38 -1.67 -19.59 9.90
C THR A 38 -1.31 -18.22 10.48
N ASP A 39 -0.03 -17.85 10.47
CA ASP A 39 0.37 -16.48 10.80
C ASP A 39 -0.14 -15.51 9.71
N VAL A 40 -1.05 -14.65 10.11
CA VAL A 40 -1.64 -13.62 9.26
C VAL A 40 -1.11 -12.21 9.58
N HIS A 41 -0.04 -12.12 10.36
CA HIS A 41 0.51 -10.86 10.88
C HIS A 41 1.94 -10.57 10.41
N GLY A 42 2.50 -11.36 9.51
CA GLY A 42 3.88 -11.19 9.02
C GLY A 42 4.20 -9.77 8.56
N GLU A 43 3.25 -9.10 7.87
CA GLU A 43 3.42 -7.71 7.43
C GLU A 43 3.57 -6.74 8.61
N ALA A 44 2.71 -6.86 9.62
CA ALA A 44 2.79 -6.02 10.82
C ALA A 44 4.06 -6.31 11.63
N THR A 45 4.46 -7.58 11.71
CA THR A 45 5.70 -8.01 12.38
C THR A 45 6.93 -7.41 11.70
N LEU A 46 7.00 -7.45 10.36
CA LEU A 46 8.08 -6.82 9.61
C LEU A 46 8.09 -5.30 9.84
N CYS A 47 6.95 -4.62 9.73
CA CYS A 47 6.85 -3.19 10.01
C CYS A 47 7.37 -2.84 11.41
N ALA A 48 6.96 -3.58 12.43
CA ALA A 48 7.38 -3.39 13.83
C ALA A 48 8.89 -3.62 14.05
N SER A 49 9.54 -4.41 13.19
CA SER A 49 11.00 -4.62 13.26
C SER A 49 11.82 -3.47 12.70
N LEU A 50 11.18 -2.54 11.95
CA LEU A 50 11.86 -1.47 11.22
C LEU A 50 11.76 -0.09 11.87
N VAL A 51 10.73 0.15 12.66
CA VAL A 51 10.49 1.42 13.37
C VAL A 51 10.04 1.15 14.81
N PRO A 52 10.40 2.01 15.79
CA PRO A 52 10.03 1.80 17.19
C PRO A 52 8.53 2.03 17.43
N PRO A 53 7.95 1.47 18.50
CA PRO A 53 6.63 1.85 19.00
C PRO A 53 6.52 3.36 19.20
N GLY A 54 5.33 3.93 18.97
CA GLY A 54 5.09 5.38 18.94
C GLY A 54 5.28 6.00 17.56
N SER A 55 5.89 5.30 16.60
CA SER A 55 6.02 5.78 15.21
C SER A 55 4.65 5.96 14.54
N ARG A 56 4.58 6.94 13.63
CA ARG A 56 3.40 7.14 12.76
C ARG A 56 3.48 6.24 11.53
N VAL A 57 2.46 5.42 11.34
CA VAL A 57 2.39 4.46 10.24
C VAL A 57 1.17 4.73 9.37
N LEU A 58 1.37 4.78 8.04
CA LEU A 58 0.30 4.76 7.05
C LEU A 58 0.18 3.36 6.44
N ASP A 59 -0.99 2.75 6.59
CA ASP A 59 -1.37 1.52 5.87
C ASP A 59 -2.11 1.94 4.59
N ALA A 60 -1.38 1.94 3.49
CA ALA A 60 -1.86 2.40 2.18
C ALA A 60 -2.50 1.23 1.42
N GLY A 61 -3.79 1.33 1.09
CA GLY A 61 -4.60 0.20 0.63
C GLY A 61 -4.87 -0.78 1.76
N CYS A 62 -5.30 -0.25 2.92
CA CYS A 62 -5.38 -1.00 4.18
C CYS A 62 -6.40 -2.15 4.18
N GLY A 63 -7.30 -2.21 3.20
CA GLY A 63 -8.35 -3.21 3.15
C GLY A 63 -9.17 -3.23 4.45
N THR A 64 -9.30 -4.42 5.05
CA THR A 64 -10.03 -4.62 6.32
C THR A 64 -9.22 -4.25 7.57
N GLY A 65 -8.09 -3.53 7.40
CA GLY A 65 -7.30 -2.97 8.48
C GLY A 65 -6.40 -3.95 9.24
N ARG A 66 -6.13 -5.14 8.71
CA ARG A 66 -5.40 -6.21 9.40
C ARG A 66 -4.01 -5.75 9.89
N VAL A 67 -3.27 -5.04 9.05
CA VAL A 67 -1.92 -4.55 9.39
C VAL A 67 -2.00 -3.38 10.37
N ALA A 68 -2.82 -2.35 10.06
CA ALA A 68 -2.94 -1.16 10.90
C ALA A 68 -3.49 -1.48 12.29
N VAL A 69 -4.48 -2.38 12.43
CA VAL A 69 -5.03 -2.78 13.73
C VAL A 69 -3.95 -3.46 14.56
N ARG A 70 -3.21 -4.43 13.98
CA ARG A 70 -2.16 -5.15 14.70
C ARG A 70 -1.03 -4.21 15.16
N LEU A 71 -0.66 -3.23 14.35
CA LEU A 71 0.33 -2.21 14.71
C LEU A 71 -0.21 -1.27 15.81
N ALA A 72 -1.46 -0.82 15.71
CA ALA A 72 -2.08 0.03 16.73
C ALA A 72 -2.13 -0.67 18.11
N GLU A 73 -2.48 -1.97 18.15
CA GLU A 73 -2.40 -2.81 19.36
C GLU A 73 -1.00 -2.91 19.94
N SER A 74 0.03 -2.73 19.10
CA SER A 74 1.44 -2.75 19.48
C SER A 74 2.02 -1.36 19.78
N GLY A 75 1.15 -0.32 19.89
CA GLY A 75 1.54 1.02 20.32
C GLY A 75 2.01 1.96 19.20
N TYR A 76 1.65 1.69 17.94
CA TYR A 76 1.91 2.58 16.79
C TYR A 76 0.73 3.52 16.54
N HIS A 77 1.02 4.71 16.01
CA HIS A 77 0.00 5.67 15.58
C HIS A 77 -0.40 5.42 14.12
N CYS A 78 -1.47 4.66 13.91
CA CYS A 78 -1.83 4.17 12.59
C CYS A 78 -2.92 4.99 11.92
N VAL A 79 -2.76 5.20 10.61
CA VAL A 79 -3.77 5.70 9.67
C VAL A 79 -3.94 4.65 8.58
N GLY A 80 -5.18 4.27 8.26
CA GLY A 80 -5.49 3.36 7.16
C GLY A 80 -6.23 4.08 6.05
N VAL A 81 -5.81 3.86 4.80
CA VAL A 81 -6.43 4.45 3.61
C VAL A 81 -6.82 3.35 2.64
N ASP A 82 -8.06 3.39 2.16
CA ASP A 82 -8.52 2.50 1.10
C ASP A 82 -9.56 3.21 0.21
N ASN A 83 -9.68 2.79 -1.04
CA ASN A 83 -10.69 3.29 -1.97
C ASN A 83 -11.97 2.44 -1.99
N ASP A 84 -12.00 1.30 -1.29
CA ASP A 84 -13.16 0.42 -1.17
C ASP A 84 -13.87 0.64 0.17
N ARG A 85 -15.03 1.26 0.10
CA ARG A 85 -15.87 1.54 1.28
C ARG A 85 -16.20 0.27 2.05
N SER A 86 -16.46 -0.85 1.37
CA SER A 86 -16.81 -2.11 2.05
C SER A 86 -15.65 -2.68 2.86
N MET A 87 -14.41 -2.41 2.44
CA MET A 87 -13.20 -2.73 3.21
C MET A 87 -13.12 -1.88 4.48
N LEU A 88 -13.32 -0.56 4.35
CA LEU A 88 -13.25 0.36 5.47
C LEU A 88 -14.38 0.14 6.48
N ASP A 89 -15.57 -0.26 6.04
CA ASP A 89 -16.66 -0.63 6.94
C ASP A 89 -16.26 -1.82 7.82
N ALA A 90 -15.60 -2.84 7.23
CA ALA A 90 -15.06 -3.98 7.98
C ALA A 90 -13.89 -3.57 8.90
N ALA A 91 -13.01 -2.67 8.46
CA ALA A 91 -11.90 -2.15 9.26
C ALA A 91 -12.41 -1.37 10.48
N THR A 92 -13.41 -0.49 10.28
CA THR A 92 -14.05 0.31 11.35
C THR A 92 -14.71 -0.59 12.39
N ALA A 93 -15.34 -1.67 11.96
CA ALA A 93 -15.95 -2.64 12.88
C ALA A 93 -14.90 -3.39 13.74
N ARG A 94 -13.65 -3.51 13.25
CA ARG A 94 -12.55 -4.18 13.97
C ARG A 94 -11.87 -3.27 14.99
N SER A 95 -11.69 -1.98 14.67
CA SER A 95 -10.97 -1.06 15.56
C SER A 95 -11.39 0.40 15.32
N THR A 96 -11.59 1.11 16.41
CA THR A 96 -11.79 2.58 16.45
C THR A 96 -10.48 3.31 16.82
N ALA A 97 -9.41 2.59 17.11
CA ALA A 97 -8.10 3.17 17.47
C ALA A 97 -7.29 3.66 16.25
N VAL A 98 -7.70 3.27 15.05
CA VAL A 98 -7.06 3.66 13.78
C VAL A 98 -7.95 4.69 13.07
N ALA A 99 -7.34 5.72 12.50
CA ALA A 99 -8.06 6.65 11.63
C ALA A 99 -8.24 6.03 10.23
N TRP A 100 -9.50 5.72 9.86
CA TRP A 100 -9.83 5.12 8.56
C TRP A 100 -10.25 6.20 7.57
N ILE A 101 -9.63 6.22 6.40
CA ILE A 101 -9.81 7.26 5.39
C ILE A 101 -10.19 6.65 4.05
N HIS A 102 -11.34 7.07 3.53
CA HIS A 102 -11.80 6.68 2.20
C HIS A 102 -11.19 7.63 1.16
N ALA A 103 -10.14 7.18 0.45
CA ALA A 103 -9.48 7.95 -0.59
C ALA A 103 -8.81 7.04 -1.62
N ASP A 104 -8.66 7.56 -2.85
CA ASP A 104 -7.82 6.93 -3.87
C ASP A 104 -6.36 7.36 -3.64
N LEU A 105 -5.44 6.40 -3.59
CA LEU A 105 -4.01 6.66 -3.44
C LEU A 105 -3.44 7.51 -4.58
N ALA A 106 -4.00 7.41 -5.79
CA ALA A 106 -3.61 8.25 -6.92
C ALA A 106 -3.93 9.74 -6.69
N ALA A 107 -4.90 10.05 -5.83
CA ALA A 107 -5.24 11.43 -5.49
C ALA A 107 -4.24 12.05 -4.49
N LEU A 108 -3.34 11.25 -3.91
CA LEU A 108 -2.34 11.73 -2.95
C LEU A 108 -1.18 12.50 -3.62
N ASP A 109 -0.95 12.33 -4.91
CA ASP A 109 0.11 13.01 -5.68
C ASP A 109 -0.32 14.45 -6.09
N ARG A 110 -0.85 15.22 -5.18
CA ARG A 110 -1.22 16.61 -5.46
C ARG A 110 -0.40 17.57 -4.61
N PRO A 111 0.15 18.65 -5.22
CA PRO A 111 0.74 19.74 -4.45
C PRO A 111 -0.29 20.29 -3.47
N ALA A 112 0.10 20.56 -2.24
CA ALA A 112 -0.72 21.29 -1.29
C ALA A 112 -1.15 22.62 -1.92
N GLY A 113 -2.46 22.91 -1.97
CA GLY A 113 -3.00 24.16 -2.54
C GLY A 113 -3.51 24.08 -3.99
N HIS A 114 -3.58 22.89 -4.61
CA HIS A 114 -4.27 22.71 -5.88
C HIS A 114 -5.74 22.33 -5.65
N ASP A 115 -6.54 23.33 -5.29
CA ASP A 115 -7.99 23.23 -5.17
C ASP A 115 -8.65 23.28 -6.55
N GLY A 116 -8.53 22.20 -7.31
CA GLY A 116 -9.40 22.01 -8.49
C GLY A 116 -10.85 21.77 -8.02
N PRO A 117 -11.87 22.15 -8.79
CA PRO A 117 -13.28 22.19 -8.36
C PRO A 117 -13.91 20.85 -7.98
N ARG A 118 -13.16 19.76 -7.82
CA ARG A 118 -13.64 18.40 -7.53
C ARG A 118 -12.77 17.58 -6.57
N ALA A 119 -11.80 18.18 -5.91
CA ALA A 119 -11.00 17.48 -4.92
C ALA A 119 -11.51 17.81 -3.52
N LEU A 120 -12.08 16.82 -2.85
CA LEU A 120 -12.17 16.87 -1.38
C LEU A 120 -10.73 17.00 -0.88
N PRO A 121 -10.41 17.97 0.00
CA PRO A 121 -9.09 18.05 0.61
C PRO A 121 -8.78 16.70 1.26
N ALA A 122 -7.55 16.19 1.06
CA ALA A 122 -7.14 15.01 1.79
C ALA A 122 -7.30 15.30 3.28
N PRO A 123 -7.94 14.41 4.07
CA PRO A 123 -8.06 14.63 5.49
C PRO A 123 -6.68 14.88 6.10
N ALA A 124 -6.55 15.87 6.97
CA ALA A 124 -5.26 16.26 7.59
C ALA A 124 -4.51 15.08 8.23
N ALA A 125 -5.22 13.99 8.59
CA ALA A 125 -4.62 12.76 9.09
C ALA A 125 -3.67 12.07 8.08
N ILE A 126 -3.85 12.30 6.76
CA ILE A 126 -3.04 11.73 5.68
C ILE A 126 -1.80 12.59 5.32
N ASP A 127 -1.73 13.84 5.80
CA ASP A 127 -0.70 14.78 5.33
C ASP A 127 0.71 14.46 5.83
N GLY A 128 0.89 13.47 6.69
CA GLY A 128 2.21 13.08 7.19
C GLY A 128 2.79 14.05 8.24
N PRO A 129 4.09 14.03 8.48
CA PRO A 129 5.02 12.99 8.02
C PRO A 129 4.76 11.63 8.68
N PHE A 130 5.05 10.54 7.95
CA PHE A 130 5.02 9.18 8.46
C PHE A 130 6.43 8.61 8.55
N ASP A 131 6.70 7.86 9.62
CA ASP A 131 7.97 7.15 9.80
C ASP A 131 8.03 5.91 8.92
N LEU A 132 6.86 5.31 8.66
CA LEU A 132 6.70 4.14 7.81
C LEU A 132 5.38 4.21 7.04
N ILE A 133 5.44 3.85 5.76
CA ILE A 133 4.26 3.61 4.91
C ILE A 133 4.35 2.17 4.42
N VAL A 134 3.26 1.41 4.60
CA VAL A 134 3.15 0.03 4.11
C VAL A 134 2.06 -0.07 3.06
N ALA A 135 2.37 -0.71 1.94
CA ALA A 135 1.46 -1.06 0.86
C ALA A 135 1.50 -2.59 0.68
N ALA A 136 0.72 -3.30 1.52
CA ALA A 136 0.70 -4.76 1.59
C ALA A 136 -0.43 -5.36 0.77
N GLY A 137 -0.23 -6.57 0.25
CA GLY A 137 -1.29 -7.31 -0.44
C GLY A 137 -1.59 -6.82 -1.85
N ASN A 138 -0.57 -6.58 -2.65
CA ASN A 138 -0.70 -6.22 -4.06
C ASN A 138 -1.28 -4.81 -4.33
N VAL A 139 -1.14 -3.87 -3.40
CA VAL A 139 -1.74 -2.53 -3.55
C VAL A 139 -1.26 -1.85 -4.82
N ILE A 140 0.05 -1.77 -5.06
CA ILE A 140 0.61 -1.04 -6.21
C ILE A 140 0.14 -1.62 -7.55
N PRO A 141 0.14 -2.96 -7.79
CA PRO A 141 -0.43 -3.52 -9.01
C PRO A 141 -1.93 -3.29 -9.20
N LEU A 142 -2.68 -3.02 -8.12
CA LEU A 142 -4.14 -2.94 -8.14
C LEU A 142 -4.69 -1.51 -8.21
N VAL A 143 -3.84 -0.48 -8.25
CA VAL A 143 -4.27 0.91 -8.51
C VAL A 143 -4.80 1.09 -9.94
N ALA A 144 -5.32 2.25 -10.28
CA ALA A 144 -5.78 2.54 -11.63
C ALA A 144 -4.61 2.49 -12.64
N PRO A 145 -4.81 1.91 -13.84
CA PRO A 145 -3.76 1.84 -14.85
C PRO A 145 -3.12 3.20 -15.15
N GLY A 146 -1.78 3.24 -15.14
CA GLY A 146 -0.99 4.45 -15.41
C GLY A 146 -0.86 5.42 -14.24
N THR A 147 -1.38 5.08 -13.05
CA THR A 147 -1.25 5.91 -11.83
C THR A 147 -0.17 5.41 -10.88
N GLU A 148 0.49 4.30 -11.16
CA GLU A 148 1.44 3.64 -10.28
C GLU A 148 2.57 4.58 -9.83
N ALA A 149 3.20 5.28 -10.77
CA ALA A 149 4.24 6.27 -10.48
C ALA A 149 3.73 7.44 -9.62
N SER A 150 2.50 7.91 -9.88
CA SER A 150 1.86 8.97 -9.10
C SER A 150 1.56 8.51 -7.67
N VAL A 151 1.08 7.28 -7.51
CA VAL A 151 0.86 6.69 -6.18
C VAL A 151 2.17 6.62 -5.40
N VAL A 152 3.23 6.07 -5.99
CA VAL A 152 4.56 5.99 -5.34
C VAL A 152 5.06 7.38 -4.95
N ARG A 153 4.95 8.38 -5.82
CA ARG A 153 5.35 9.76 -5.54
C ARG A 153 4.53 10.39 -4.42
N GLY A 154 3.20 10.21 -4.44
CA GLY A 154 2.30 10.70 -3.40
C GLY A 154 2.58 10.10 -2.03
N LEU A 155 2.92 8.81 -1.95
CA LEU A 155 3.35 8.14 -0.73
C LEU A 155 4.71 8.66 -0.26
N ALA A 156 5.69 8.78 -1.17
CA ALA A 156 7.02 9.27 -0.85
C ALA A 156 7.00 10.69 -0.26
N GLN A 157 6.15 11.58 -0.76
CA GLN A 157 5.98 12.95 -0.26
C GLN A 157 5.54 12.99 1.21
N ARG A 158 4.85 11.95 1.68
CA ARG A 158 4.30 11.83 3.04
C ARG A 158 5.22 11.15 4.05
N LEU A 159 6.34 10.62 3.61
CA LEU A 159 7.35 10.09 4.52
C LEU A 159 8.11 11.21 5.23
N ALA A 160 8.51 10.97 6.45
CA ALA A 160 9.54 11.75 7.13
C ALA A 160 10.89 11.60 6.42
N PRO A 161 11.85 12.54 6.57
CA PRO A 161 13.23 12.27 6.21
C PRO A 161 13.74 11.00 6.90
N GLY A 162 14.32 10.07 6.14
CA GLY A 162 14.71 8.75 6.63
C GLY A 162 13.56 7.74 6.80
N GLY A 163 12.31 8.15 6.59
CA GLY A 163 11.14 7.26 6.65
C GLY A 163 11.13 6.21 5.57
N LEU A 164 10.41 5.11 5.80
CA LEU A 164 10.44 3.90 4.98
C LEU A 164 9.14 3.68 4.22
N LEU A 165 9.25 3.33 2.93
CA LEU A 165 8.16 2.78 2.13
C LEU A 165 8.37 1.28 1.96
N LEU A 166 7.43 0.48 2.46
CA LEU A 166 7.36 -0.97 2.25
C LEU A 166 6.26 -1.28 1.25
N ALA A 167 6.59 -2.00 0.18
CA ALA A 167 5.58 -2.52 -0.74
C ALA A 167 5.82 -3.99 -1.04
N GLY A 168 4.77 -4.80 -0.90
CA GLY A 168 4.82 -6.22 -1.22
C GLY A 168 3.78 -6.59 -2.27
N PHE A 169 4.22 -7.21 -3.37
CA PHE A 169 3.34 -7.57 -4.47
C PHE A 169 3.87 -8.75 -5.30
N GLY A 170 2.92 -9.43 -5.95
CA GLY A 170 3.18 -10.48 -6.91
C GLY A 170 3.80 -9.94 -8.19
N LEU A 171 4.64 -10.76 -8.80
CA LEU A 171 5.34 -10.48 -10.04
C LEU A 171 4.83 -11.36 -11.20
N ASP A 172 3.87 -12.22 -10.94
CA ASP A 172 3.23 -13.11 -11.90
C ASP A 172 1.75 -13.36 -11.57
N ALA A 173 1.05 -14.03 -12.48
CA ALA A 173 -0.37 -14.35 -12.32
C ALA A 173 -0.69 -15.33 -11.18
N ALA A 174 0.30 -16.08 -10.67
CA ALA A 174 0.09 -16.99 -9.54
C ALA A 174 0.00 -16.22 -8.20
N HIS A 175 0.61 -15.03 -8.14
CA HIS A 175 0.68 -14.20 -6.93
C HIS A 175 -0.16 -12.91 -7.02
N LEU A 176 -0.84 -12.69 -8.15
CA LEU A 176 -1.72 -11.54 -8.39
C LEU A 176 -3.15 -12.02 -8.71
N PRO A 177 -4.18 -11.25 -8.35
CA PRO A 177 -5.54 -11.50 -8.84
C PRO A 177 -5.76 -10.92 -10.26
N LEU A 178 -4.72 -10.93 -11.09
CA LEU A 178 -4.68 -10.41 -12.46
C LEU A 178 -4.10 -11.49 -13.37
N PRO A 179 -4.46 -11.50 -14.67
CA PRO A 179 -3.95 -12.50 -15.63
C PRO A 179 -2.45 -12.36 -15.89
N GLU A 180 -1.88 -11.18 -15.64
CA GLU A 180 -0.45 -10.88 -15.77
C GLU A 180 -0.05 -9.73 -14.83
N ALA A 181 1.25 -9.64 -14.53
CA ALA A 181 1.77 -8.50 -13.78
C ALA A 181 1.79 -7.25 -14.66
N PRO A 182 1.20 -6.11 -14.22
CA PRO A 182 1.12 -4.90 -15.03
C PRO A 182 2.47 -4.18 -15.19
N PHE A 183 3.47 -4.52 -14.37
CA PHE A 183 4.83 -3.98 -14.40
C PHE A 183 5.77 -4.93 -13.64
N GLY A 184 7.09 -4.72 -13.81
CA GLY A 184 8.11 -5.47 -13.10
C GLY A 184 8.81 -4.65 -11.99
N LEU A 185 9.78 -5.29 -11.32
CA LEU A 185 10.56 -4.64 -10.25
C LEU A 185 11.37 -3.44 -10.78
N ALA A 186 11.87 -3.51 -12.01
CA ALA A 186 12.64 -2.41 -12.61
C ALA A 186 11.80 -1.14 -12.76
N ASP A 187 10.52 -1.27 -13.14
CA ASP A 187 9.59 -0.14 -13.25
C ASP A 187 9.31 0.46 -11.86
N TYR A 188 9.01 -0.40 -10.89
CA TYR A 188 8.74 0.02 -9.52
C TYR A 188 9.95 0.74 -8.90
N ASP A 189 11.16 0.20 -9.07
CA ASP A 189 12.39 0.84 -8.59
C ASP A 189 12.66 2.19 -9.27
N ALA A 190 12.38 2.30 -10.56
CA ALA A 190 12.49 3.56 -11.29
C ALA A 190 11.53 4.63 -10.74
N TRP A 191 10.27 4.26 -10.43
CA TRP A 191 9.31 5.17 -9.81
C TRP A 191 9.73 5.59 -8.41
N CYS A 192 10.21 4.65 -7.59
CA CYS A 192 10.76 4.94 -6.26
C CYS A 192 11.95 5.89 -6.34
N HIS A 193 12.90 5.63 -7.23
CA HIS A 193 14.07 6.49 -7.43
C HIS A 193 13.67 7.90 -7.88
N ALA A 194 12.75 8.01 -8.84
CA ALA A 194 12.22 9.31 -9.31
C ALA A 194 11.48 10.08 -8.21
N ALA A 195 10.92 9.37 -7.22
CA ALA A 195 10.28 9.95 -6.04
C ALA A 195 11.26 10.28 -4.88
N GLY A 196 12.57 10.13 -5.10
CA GLY A 196 13.60 10.42 -4.08
C GLY A 196 13.80 9.30 -3.05
N LEU A 197 13.34 8.09 -3.36
CA LEU A 197 13.51 6.92 -2.51
C LEU A 197 14.71 6.08 -2.97
N THR A 198 15.37 5.42 -2.02
CA THR A 198 16.50 4.51 -2.28
C THR A 198 16.19 3.13 -1.74
N LEU A 199 16.31 2.10 -2.58
CA LEU A 199 16.15 0.72 -2.16
C LEU A 199 17.19 0.37 -1.08
N GLN A 200 16.69 -0.11 0.07
CA GLN A 200 17.50 -0.57 1.18
C GLN A 200 17.62 -2.10 1.19
N ARG A 201 16.51 -2.77 0.97
CA ARG A 201 16.44 -4.24 1.02
C ARG A 201 15.26 -4.75 0.21
N ARG A 202 15.42 -5.97 -0.35
CA ARG A 202 14.35 -6.74 -0.96
C ARG A 202 14.27 -8.11 -0.31
N LEU A 203 13.04 -8.56 -0.06
CA LEU A 203 12.73 -9.84 0.56
C LEU A 203 11.79 -10.62 -0.37
N ALA A 204 11.80 -11.94 -0.29
CA ALA A 204 10.88 -12.80 -1.02
C ALA A 204 9.49 -12.86 -0.34
N THR A 205 9.45 -12.66 0.97
CA THR A 205 8.25 -12.83 1.79
C THR A 205 8.21 -11.81 2.92
N TRP A 206 7.06 -11.67 3.58
CA TRP A 206 6.88 -10.77 4.71
C TRP A 206 7.52 -11.28 6.02
N ASP A 207 7.86 -12.55 6.11
CA ASP A 207 8.60 -13.15 7.23
C ASP A 207 10.13 -13.00 7.10
N GLY A 208 10.59 -12.29 6.06
CA GLY A 208 11.99 -11.90 5.94
C GLY A 208 12.86 -12.86 5.11
N ALA A 209 12.28 -13.81 4.37
CA ALA A 209 13.04 -14.69 3.50
C ALA A 209 13.85 -13.88 2.47
N ALA A 210 15.08 -14.32 2.22
CA ALA A 210 15.98 -13.65 1.27
C ALA A 210 15.41 -13.66 -0.15
N PHE A 211 15.47 -12.51 -0.83
CA PHE A 211 15.08 -12.41 -2.24
C PHE A 211 16.20 -12.91 -3.15
N ASP A 212 15.82 -13.71 -4.15
CA ASP A 212 16.76 -14.13 -5.20
C ASP A 212 16.83 -13.05 -6.30
N GLU A 213 17.89 -12.26 -6.27
CA GLU A 213 18.12 -11.19 -7.23
C GLU A 213 18.32 -11.71 -8.67
N ALA A 214 18.81 -12.94 -8.83
CA ALA A 214 18.95 -13.55 -10.16
C ALA A 214 17.58 -13.93 -10.74
N ALA A 215 16.72 -14.55 -9.93
CA ALA A 215 15.33 -14.83 -10.30
C ALA A 215 14.54 -13.53 -10.56
N GLY A 216 14.78 -12.49 -9.76
CA GLY A 216 14.18 -11.16 -9.98
C GLY A 216 14.54 -10.57 -11.33
N ARG A 217 15.82 -10.58 -11.70
CA ARG A 217 16.30 -10.09 -13.03
C ARG A 217 15.80 -10.96 -14.18
N ALA A 218 15.66 -12.26 -13.96
CA ALA A 218 15.14 -13.18 -14.97
C ALA A 218 13.61 -13.12 -15.12
N GLY A 219 12.90 -12.37 -14.24
CA GLY A 219 11.44 -12.33 -14.23
C GLY A 219 10.77 -13.63 -13.77
N THR A 220 11.50 -14.47 -13.02
CA THR A 220 11.01 -15.76 -12.50
C THR A 220 10.71 -15.74 -11.00
N ALA A 221 10.98 -14.62 -10.31
CA ALA A 221 10.53 -14.42 -8.93
C ALA A 221 9.02 -14.18 -8.89
N GLY A 222 8.30 -14.93 -8.04
CA GLY A 222 6.84 -14.85 -7.96
C GLY A 222 6.34 -13.67 -7.12
N TYR A 223 7.08 -13.26 -6.08
CA TYR A 223 6.70 -12.21 -5.14
C TYR A 223 7.92 -11.45 -4.63
N ALA A 224 7.74 -10.17 -4.31
CA ALA A 224 8.76 -9.35 -3.68
C ALA A 224 8.17 -8.40 -2.64
N VAL A 225 8.91 -8.19 -1.55
CA VAL A 225 8.71 -7.12 -0.57
C VAL A 225 9.91 -6.18 -0.65
N SER A 226 9.69 -4.96 -1.09
CA SER A 226 10.74 -3.95 -1.26
C SER A 226 10.66 -2.90 -0.17
N ILE A 227 11.80 -2.59 0.44
CA ILE A 227 11.95 -1.58 1.49
C ILE A 227 12.80 -0.45 0.91
N HIS A 228 12.18 0.72 0.74
CA HIS A 228 12.85 1.93 0.26
C HIS A 228 12.88 2.99 1.36
N ALA A 229 13.97 3.74 1.47
CA ALA A 229 14.08 4.87 2.39
C ALA A 229 14.01 6.20 1.66
N ARG A 230 13.33 7.18 2.26
CA ARG A 230 13.38 8.58 1.83
C ARG A 230 14.72 9.20 2.24
N ARG A 231 15.38 9.84 1.29
CA ARG A 231 16.60 10.62 1.55
C ARG A 231 16.30 11.88 2.36
#